data_02de5058dd811a32327f0af6d66e3bbd
#
_entry.id   02de5058dd811a32327f0af6d66e3bbd
#
_cell.length_a   1.000
_cell.length_b   1.000
_cell.length_c   1.000
_cell.angle_alpha   90.00
_cell.angle_beta   90.00
_cell.angle_gamma   90.00
#
_symmetry.space_group_name_H-M   'P 1'
#
loop_
_entity.id
_entity.type
_entity.pdbx_description
1 polymer ?
#
loop_
_entity_poly.entity_id
_entity_poly.type
_entity_poly.pdbx_seq_one_letter_code
_entity_poly.pdbx_strand_id
1 'polypeptide(L)'
;AVVFPHGAPAHFMTMVKQQGALLAKGRLLGLQFDVLFTDDLYTRISRNAIETADRLKEGLAAKGYRFYMESPTNQVFPILANSQLEALEGKAKFGVWEKYDDTHTVMRIATSWATRMEEIEQLIALM
;
A
#
# COMPACT_ATOMS: atom_id res chain seq x y z
N ALA A 1 1.02 -6.38 -16.53
CA ALA A 1 0.21 -6.58 -17.74
C ALA A 1 0.58 -5.56 -18.81
N VAL A 2 0.41 -5.93 -20.09
CA VAL A 2 0.58 -5.02 -21.22
C VAL A 2 -0.77 -4.94 -21.94
N VAL A 3 -1.25 -3.73 -22.18
CA VAL A 3 -2.52 -3.48 -22.88
C VAL A 3 -2.24 -2.80 -24.20
N PHE A 4 -2.80 -3.31 -25.26
CA PHE A 4 -2.73 -2.74 -26.60
C PHE A 4 -4.12 -2.23 -27.02
N PRO A 5 -4.43 -0.95 -26.81
CA PRO A 5 -5.76 -0.38 -27.11
C PRO A 5 -6.19 -0.54 -28.57
N HIS A 6 -5.22 -0.62 -29.47
CA HIS A 6 -5.43 -0.69 -30.93
C HIS A 6 -4.97 -2.03 -31.53
N GLY A 7 -4.84 -3.09 -30.69
CA GLY A 7 -4.36 -4.40 -31.09
C GLY A 7 -2.83 -4.57 -30.98
N ALA A 8 -2.41 -5.79 -30.73
CA ALA A 8 -1.00 -6.12 -30.59
C ALA A 8 -0.27 -6.03 -31.94
N PRO A 9 1.03 -5.69 -31.95
CA PRO A 9 1.86 -5.76 -33.16
C PRO A 9 1.82 -7.13 -33.81
N ALA A 10 2.02 -7.17 -35.13
CA ALA A 10 2.16 -8.44 -35.85
C ALA A 10 3.26 -9.30 -35.21
N HIS A 11 3.02 -10.59 -35.10
CA HIS A 11 3.95 -11.56 -34.50
C HIS A 11 4.32 -11.29 -33.01
N PHE A 12 3.52 -10.49 -32.27
CA PHE A 12 3.81 -10.16 -30.88
C PHE A 12 4.08 -11.41 -30.02
N MET A 13 3.25 -12.45 -30.10
CA MET A 13 3.45 -13.69 -29.34
C MET A 13 4.73 -14.44 -29.72
N THR A 14 5.13 -14.36 -30.98
CA THR A 14 6.41 -14.92 -31.43
C THR A 14 7.58 -14.16 -30.82
N MET A 15 7.51 -12.84 -30.78
CA MET A 15 8.53 -12.00 -30.13
C MET A 15 8.60 -12.26 -28.62
N VAL A 16 7.48 -12.37 -27.94
CA VAL A 16 7.41 -12.74 -26.50
C VAL A 16 8.10 -14.08 -26.25
N LYS A 17 7.81 -15.08 -27.09
CA LYS A 17 8.40 -16.42 -26.98
C LYS A 17 9.89 -16.39 -27.28
N GLN A 18 10.32 -15.67 -28.30
CA GLN A 18 11.72 -15.50 -28.68
C GLN A 18 12.56 -14.88 -27.57
N GLN A 19 11.97 -13.94 -26.81
CA GLN A 19 12.60 -13.27 -25.66
C GLN A 19 12.51 -14.07 -24.34
N GLY A 20 11.99 -15.31 -24.41
CA GLY A 20 11.82 -16.13 -23.21
C GLY A 20 10.76 -15.59 -22.22
N ALA A 21 9.93 -14.65 -22.65
CA ALA A 21 8.95 -13.98 -21.79
C ALA A 21 7.58 -14.69 -21.76
N LEU A 22 7.42 -15.80 -22.46
CA LEU A 22 6.19 -16.58 -22.44
C LEU A 22 6.17 -17.50 -21.21
N LEU A 23 5.38 -17.12 -20.21
CA LEU A 23 5.20 -17.94 -19.02
C LEU A 23 4.34 -19.17 -19.34
N ALA A 24 4.89 -20.38 -19.11
CA ALA A 24 4.21 -21.65 -19.40
C ALA A 24 2.86 -21.80 -18.67
N LYS A 25 2.74 -21.20 -17.48
CA LYS A 25 1.53 -21.21 -16.64
C LYS A 25 0.88 -19.81 -16.54
N GLY A 26 0.93 -19.03 -17.60
CA GLY A 26 0.36 -17.67 -17.66
C GLY A 26 -1.14 -17.61 -17.35
N ARG A 27 -1.87 -18.73 -17.52
CA ARG A 27 -3.27 -18.84 -17.11
C ARG A 27 -3.48 -18.51 -15.64
N LEU A 28 -2.54 -18.84 -14.74
CA LEU A 28 -2.66 -18.52 -13.31
C LEU A 28 -2.67 -17.01 -13.06
N LEU A 29 -1.88 -16.25 -13.81
CA LEU A 29 -1.90 -14.78 -13.74
C LEU A 29 -3.18 -14.23 -14.38
N GLY A 30 -3.59 -14.77 -15.53
CA GLY A 30 -4.84 -14.37 -16.19
C GLY A 30 -6.06 -14.56 -15.28
N LEU A 31 -6.13 -15.69 -14.56
CA LEU A 31 -7.21 -15.95 -13.62
C LEU A 31 -7.25 -14.93 -12.47
N GLN A 32 -6.09 -14.50 -11.96
CA GLN A 32 -6.04 -13.45 -10.93
C GLN A 32 -6.59 -12.13 -11.45
N PHE A 33 -6.23 -11.72 -12.67
CA PHE A 33 -6.80 -10.53 -13.31
C PHE A 33 -8.30 -10.67 -13.54
N ASP A 34 -8.75 -11.80 -14.06
CA ASP A 34 -10.16 -12.06 -14.32
C ASP A 34 -11.00 -11.91 -13.03
N VAL A 35 -10.58 -12.55 -11.95
CA VAL A 35 -11.25 -12.45 -10.65
C VAL A 35 -11.23 -11.01 -10.11
N LEU A 36 -10.08 -10.33 -10.14
CA LEU A 36 -9.93 -8.98 -9.58
C LEU A 36 -10.76 -7.93 -10.34
N PHE A 37 -10.91 -8.09 -11.66
CA PHE A 37 -11.68 -7.15 -12.49
C PHE A 37 -13.11 -7.57 -12.75
N THR A 38 -13.56 -8.68 -12.17
CA THR A 38 -14.98 -9.07 -12.17
C THR A 38 -15.72 -8.37 -11.03
N ASP A 39 -16.92 -7.84 -11.31
CA ASP A 39 -17.81 -7.20 -10.34
C ASP A 39 -17.15 -6.12 -9.47
N ASP A 40 -16.26 -5.33 -10.06
CA ASP A 40 -15.53 -4.25 -9.39
C ASP A 40 -14.76 -4.68 -8.13
N LEU A 41 -14.39 -5.95 -8.01
CA LEU A 41 -13.73 -6.48 -6.82
C LEU A 41 -12.46 -5.67 -6.47
N TYR A 42 -11.61 -5.40 -7.46
CA TYR A 42 -10.38 -4.64 -7.24
C TYR A 42 -10.64 -3.25 -6.64
N THR A 43 -11.63 -2.53 -7.17
CA THR A 43 -12.01 -1.19 -6.68
C THR A 43 -12.55 -1.28 -5.25
N ARG A 44 -13.40 -2.26 -4.97
CA ARG A 44 -14.00 -2.42 -3.63
C ARG A 44 -12.97 -2.73 -2.56
N ILE A 45 -12.06 -3.66 -2.83
CA ILE A 45 -11.01 -4.01 -1.85
C ILE A 45 -9.96 -2.89 -1.70
N SER A 46 -9.68 -2.15 -2.79
CA SER A 46 -8.79 -0.98 -2.72
C SER A 46 -9.40 0.17 -1.93
N ARG A 47 -10.71 0.35 -1.98
CA ARG A 47 -11.42 1.37 -1.20
C ARG A 47 -11.20 1.17 0.30
N ASN A 48 -11.28 -0.05 0.81
CA ASN A 48 -10.99 -0.33 2.22
C ASN A 48 -9.58 0.13 2.62
N ALA A 49 -8.60 -0.08 1.75
CA ALA A 49 -7.22 0.36 2.02
C ALA A 49 -7.12 1.89 2.11
N ILE A 50 -7.84 2.62 1.26
CA ILE A 50 -7.86 4.09 1.29
C ILE A 50 -8.61 4.61 2.51
N GLU A 51 -9.82 4.13 2.78
CA GLU A 51 -10.65 4.55 3.92
C GLU A 51 -9.93 4.34 5.26
N THR A 52 -9.26 3.20 5.42
CA THR A 52 -8.48 2.92 6.63
C THR A 52 -7.23 3.80 6.74
N ALA A 53 -6.57 4.14 5.62
CA ALA A 53 -5.47 5.10 5.62
C ALA A 53 -5.92 6.52 5.95
N ASP A 54 -7.07 6.96 5.40
CA ASP A 54 -7.63 8.27 5.67
C ASP A 54 -8.01 8.41 7.16
N ARG A 55 -8.67 7.40 7.72
CA ARG A 55 -8.98 7.37 9.16
C ARG A 55 -7.72 7.43 10.03
N LEU A 56 -6.65 6.73 9.64
CA LEU A 56 -5.37 6.79 10.35
C LEU A 56 -4.77 8.20 10.28
N LYS A 57 -4.75 8.83 9.12
CA LYS A 57 -4.27 10.22 8.94
C LYS A 57 -5.04 11.20 9.83
N GLU A 58 -6.37 11.13 9.82
CA GLU A 58 -7.23 11.98 10.65
C GLU A 58 -6.92 11.79 12.16
N GLY A 59 -6.83 10.54 12.61
CA GLY A 59 -6.55 10.24 14.01
C GLY A 59 -5.17 10.72 14.47
N LEU A 60 -4.15 10.54 13.66
CA LEU A 60 -2.80 11.02 13.95
C LEU A 60 -2.71 12.55 13.89
N ALA A 61 -3.36 13.19 12.92
CA ALA A 61 -3.44 14.64 12.84
C ALA A 61 -4.12 15.26 14.08
N ALA A 62 -5.22 14.66 14.56
CA ALA A 62 -5.91 15.10 15.77
C ALA A 62 -5.02 14.99 17.03
N LYS A 63 -4.06 14.08 17.05
CA LYS A 63 -3.05 13.96 18.11
C LYS A 63 -1.82 14.86 17.91
N GLY A 64 -1.78 15.66 16.84
CA GLY A 64 -0.70 16.61 16.57
C GLY A 64 0.49 16.04 15.81
N TYR A 65 0.39 14.83 15.28
CA TYR A 65 1.45 14.27 14.42
C TYR A 65 1.57 15.05 13.11
N ARG A 66 2.80 15.29 12.70
CA ARG A 66 3.11 15.86 11.38
C ARG A 66 3.35 14.74 10.39
N PHE A 67 3.07 15.01 9.13
CA PHE A 67 3.33 14.09 8.03
C PHE A 67 4.47 14.61 7.16
N TYR A 68 5.32 13.72 6.70
CA TYR A 68 6.45 14.03 5.82
C TYR A 68 5.96 14.48 4.44
N MET A 69 4.89 13.86 3.95
CA MET A 69 4.25 14.20 2.69
C MET A 69 2.75 13.92 2.75
N GLU A 70 1.98 14.63 1.93
CA GLU A 70 0.62 14.21 1.63
C GLU A 70 0.64 12.98 0.72
N SER A 71 -0.18 12.00 1.05
CA SER A 71 -0.31 10.77 0.28
C SER A 71 -1.78 10.47 0.03
N PRO A 72 -2.23 10.48 -1.24
CA PRO A 72 -3.58 10.06 -1.61
C PRO A 72 -3.72 8.53 -1.69
N THR A 73 -2.68 7.81 -1.29
CA THR A 73 -2.62 6.35 -1.37
C THR A 73 -2.89 5.70 0.00
N ASN A 74 -2.82 4.39 0.03
CA ASN A 74 -2.88 3.59 1.26
C ASN A 74 -1.60 3.65 2.11
N GLN A 75 -0.67 4.56 1.82
CA GLN A 75 0.55 4.73 2.60
C GLN A 75 0.51 6.07 3.35
N VAL A 76 0.86 6.03 4.63
CA VAL A 76 0.89 7.18 5.53
C VAL A 76 2.29 7.35 6.07
N PHE A 77 2.81 8.59 6.09
CA PHE A 77 4.19 8.88 6.45
C PHE A 77 4.29 9.84 7.65
N PRO A 78 3.94 9.40 8.86
CA PRO A 78 4.07 10.23 10.04
C PRO A 78 5.53 10.40 10.45
N ILE A 79 5.84 11.58 11.02
CA ILE A 79 7.12 11.90 11.63
C ILE A 79 6.99 11.64 13.12
N LEU A 80 7.80 10.71 13.66
CA LEU A 80 7.80 10.34 15.07
C LEU A 80 9.12 10.74 15.72
N ALA A 81 9.06 11.20 16.96
CA ALA A 81 10.26 11.33 17.76
C ALA A 81 10.88 9.95 18.05
N ASN A 82 12.20 9.84 18.07
CA ASN A 82 12.88 8.56 18.31
C ASN A 82 12.47 7.95 19.67
N SER A 83 12.22 8.78 20.68
CA SER A 83 11.71 8.34 21.99
C SER A 83 10.29 7.74 21.91
N GLN A 84 9.44 8.22 20.99
CA GLN A 84 8.12 7.61 20.76
C GLN A 84 8.26 6.23 20.10
N LEU A 85 9.22 6.07 19.18
CA LEU A 85 9.49 4.77 18.55
C LEU A 85 9.97 3.74 19.58
N GLU A 86 10.86 4.15 20.50
CA GLU A 86 11.31 3.30 21.61
C GLU A 86 10.14 2.88 22.52
N ALA A 87 9.22 3.81 22.82
CA ALA A 87 8.03 3.51 23.64
C ALA A 87 7.02 2.56 22.95
N LEU A 88 7.06 2.49 21.62
CA LEU A 88 6.22 1.62 20.80
C LEU A 88 6.87 0.25 20.53
N GLU A 89 8.12 0.08 20.90
CA GLU A 89 8.84 -1.18 20.69
C GLU A 89 8.11 -2.35 21.37
N GLY A 90 7.97 -3.45 20.64
CA GLY A 90 7.23 -4.62 21.07
C GLY A 90 5.70 -4.52 21.02
N LYS A 91 5.14 -3.31 20.86
CA LYS A 91 3.69 -3.08 20.75
C LYS A 91 3.21 -2.96 19.32
N ALA A 92 4.02 -2.32 18.46
CA ALA A 92 3.73 -2.18 17.03
C ALA A 92 5.02 -2.29 16.23
N LYS A 93 4.90 -2.76 14.97
CA LYS A 93 6.01 -2.80 14.03
C LYS A 93 5.73 -1.84 12.89
N PHE A 94 6.68 -0.95 12.62
CA PHE A 94 6.59 0.03 11.56
C PHE A 94 7.73 -0.16 10.55
N GLY A 95 7.47 0.21 9.31
CA GLY A 95 8.54 0.37 8.32
C GLY A 95 9.21 1.72 8.50
N VAL A 96 10.51 1.75 8.76
CA VAL A 96 11.29 2.98 8.69
C VAL A 96 11.35 3.43 7.23
N TRP A 97 11.01 4.71 6.98
CA TRP A 97 11.13 5.30 5.65
C TRP A 97 12.49 5.97 5.49
N GLU A 98 12.76 6.97 6.33
CA GLU A 98 14.05 7.67 6.37
C GLU A 98 14.24 8.45 7.69
N LYS A 99 15.47 8.84 7.97
CA LYS A 99 15.78 9.77 9.05
C LYS A 99 15.27 11.17 8.67
N TYR A 100 14.46 11.79 9.53
CA TYR A 100 13.99 13.15 9.32
C TYR A 100 15.01 14.18 9.83
N ASP A 101 15.46 14.02 11.10
CA ASP A 101 16.52 14.78 11.73
C ASP A 101 17.23 13.92 12.81
N ASP A 102 18.02 14.50 13.69
CA ASP A 102 18.73 13.75 14.72
C ASP A 102 17.82 13.18 15.82
N THR A 103 16.60 13.68 15.93
CA THR A 103 15.63 13.33 16.98
C THR A 103 14.33 12.71 16.45
N HIS A 104 14.13 12.73 15.15
CA HIS A 104 12.89 12.25 14.51
C HIS A 104 13.17 11.33 13.32
N THR A 105 12.27 10.40 13.11
CA THR A 105 12.29 9.44 12.01
C THR A 105 10.94 9.45 11.29
N VAL A 106 10.98 9.38 9.96
CA VAL A 106 9.79 9.18 9.14
C VAL A 106 9.46 7.71 9.12
N MET A 107 8.25 7.37 9.51
CA MET A 107 7.74 6.01 9.44
C MET A 107 6.85 5.83 8.23
N ARG A 108 6.79 4.62 7.68
CA ARG A 108 5.83 4.25 6.66
C ARG A 108 4.84 3.24 7.24
N ILE A 109 3.58 3.63 7.26
CA ILE A 109 2.45 2.77 7.62
C ILE A 109 1.65 2.52 6.35
N ALA A 110 1.37 1.27 6.03
CA ALA A 110 0.60 0.90 4.85
C ALA A 110 -0.62 0.08 5.28
N THR A 111 -1.78 0.50 4.80
CA THR A 111 -3.02 -0.24 4.95
C THR A 111 -3.26 -1.13 3.72
N SER A 112 -4.20 -2.05 3.82
CA SER A 112 -4.49 -3.00 2.75
C SER A 112 -5.98 -3.34 2.69
N TRP A 113 -6.34 -4.16 1.73
CA TRP A 113 -7.68 -4.73 1.62
C TRP A 113 -8.10 -5.54 2.86
N ALA A 114 -7.16 -6.04 3.63
CA ALA A 114 -7.39 -6.85 4.82
C ALA A 114 -7.29 -6.05 6.13
N THR A 115 -6.90 -4.77 6.08
CA THR A 115 -6.81 -3.92 7.27
C THR A 115 -8.19 -3.69 7.87
N ARG A 116 -8.34 -3.96 9.16
CA ARG A 116 -9.59 -3.74 9.87
C ARG A 116 -9.60 -2.37 10.54
N MET A 117 -10.75 -1.73 10.57
CA MET A 117 -10.89 -0.41 11.18
C MET A 117 -10.54 -0.44 12.67
N GLU A 118 -10.86 -1.54 13.37
CA GLU A 118 -10.53 -1.72 14.78
C GLU A 118 -9.00 -1.70 15.03
N GLU A 119 -8.20 -2.22 14.11
CA GLU A 119 -6.74 -2.19 14.19
C GLU A 119 -6.19 -0.77 14.02
N ILE A 120 -6.84 0.03 13.17
CA ILE A 120 -6.52 1.45 13.00
C ILE A 120 -6.84 2.24 14.28
N GLU A 121 -8.00 2.03 14.88
CA GLU A 121 -8.36 2.69 16.15
C GLU A 121 -7.41 2.30 17.30
N GLN A 122 -7.03 1.02 17.36
CA GLN A 122 -6.04 0.54 18.34
C GLN A 122 -4.66 1.21 18.11
N LEU A 123 -4.23 1.32 16.85
CA LEU A 123 -2.97 1.98 16.53
C LEU A 123 -3.02 3.46 16.89
N ILE A 124 -4.10 4.17 16.55
CA ILE A 124 -4.29 5.57 16.93
C ILE A 124 -4.27 5.73 18.45
N ALA A 125 -4.91 4.82 19.19
CA ALA A 125 -4.93 4.89 20.65
C ALA A 125 -3.53 4.64 21.26
N LEU A 126 -2.73 3.80 20.63
CA LEU A 126 -1.38 3.46 21.08
C LEU A 126 -0.37 4.60 20.85
N MET A 127 -0.55 5.37 19.78
CA MET A 127 0.26 6.52 19.40
C MET A 127 -0.20 7.80 20.09
#